data_d96d6c5ec672a0410489c2c404577dcd
#
_entry.id   d96d6c5ec672a0410489c2c404577dcd
#
_cell.length_a   1.000
_cell.length_b   1.000
_cell.length_c   1.000
_cell.angle_alpha   90.00
_cell.angle_beta   90.00
_cell.angle_gamma   90.00
#
_symmetry.space_group_name_H-M   'P 1'
#
loop_
_entity.id
_entity.type
_entity.pdbx_description
1 polymer ?
#
loop_
_entity_poly.entity_id
_entity_poly.type
_entity_poly.pdbx_seq_one_letter_code
_entity_poly.pdbx_strand_id
1 'polypeptide(L)'
;MRSRRVVRVSVLLAVLAVLAAMAQGTSLAASRAATGRYLVLARRFADYGALRAEAVRGGATVVRDLPQIGTLVVSGPDSVRSRLAADQRAAGVAVDHVERVAQAEPQAPHPSAPGRRSARRVRVGTAGAAAASGIVPDPAFSVPGLQWDYQRIGLPQGWRTTAGSAAVTVAVADTGLDFTHSELGPRIRQVVDLTRTESPPICKTLFGLSDNDLARRNGGPATTDWNGHGSWIGGNIAAALNGTGTNGIAPKVGLVALKISQWCGSAYDSTIIDAFVLAADMGVDVVNISFGGYLDPSDPNQDLIYRAYVAAVQYARNHGTVIAAAAGNEHARVGAGGQVLSHGTLTTPGAPLDDELGHFEVPGGIPGVVDVAATGNLVSSPSATCPPGTTGTPKDVNATCKPAGDAHQPFGAGQKSQLTYYSNFGPRIDVAAPGGARKFNLPLWDRGGTPGFPYTDADQATVWEDFSTTSNWATQIDCFFLAPAPTFPANQCYATIQGTSMAAPHAAAALALEASAHPSLRKNAGALVARLSSGATSPGHNLTPVLSSTDTSPGDLSGAACPTGFCHLGGKAVPDSEAYGAGLVSVAQP
;
A
#
# COMPACT_ATOMS: atom_id res chain seq x y z
N MET A 1 19.92 22.22 -75.38
CA MET A 1 18.64 21.84 -74.67
C MET A 1 18.41 20.33 -74.56
N ARG A 2 19.37 19.47 -74.78
CA ARG A 2 19.19 17.98 -74.65
C ARG A 2 19.70 17.34 -73.32
N SER A 3 20.48 18.03 -72.51
CA SER A 3 21.12 17.45 -71.32
C SER A 3 20.27 17.52 -70.03
N ARG A 4 19.26 18.40 -69.99
CA ARG A 4 18.42 18.54 -68.74
C ARG A 4 17.24 17.54 -68.62
N ARG A 5 16.86 16.88 -69.75
CA ARG A 5 15.77 15.86 -69.68
C ARG A 5 16.25 14.48 -69.28
N VAL A 6 17.48 14.10 -69.55
CA VAL A 6 18.03 12.78 -69.17
C VAL A 6 18.25 12.69 -67.65
N VAL A 7 18.73 13.78 -67.05
CA VAL A 7 18.96 13.79 -65.56
C VAL A 7 17.66 13.71 -64.75
N ARG A 8 16.57 14.30 -65.28
CA ARG A 8 15.27 14.22 -64.54
C ARG A 8 14.61 12.84 -64.61
N VAL A 9 14.79 12.10 -65.71
CA VAL A 9 14.26 10.73 -65.82
C VAL A 9 15.05 9.75 -64.95
N SER A 10 16.37 9.92 -64.89
CA SER A 10 17.22 9.07 -64.06
C SER A 10 16.99 9.27 -62.55
N VAL A 11 16.70 10.50 -62.12
CA VAL A 11 16.36 10.77 -60.70
C VAL A 11 14.98 10.24 -60.34
N LEU A 12 14.00 10.31 -61.24
CA LEU A 12 12.66 9.77 -61.01
C LEU A 12 12.65 8.25 -60.91
N LEU A 13 13.46 7.58 -61.75
CA LEU A 13 13.61 6.12 -61.70
C LEU A 13 14.37 5.65 -60.42
N ALA A 14 15.35 6.42 -59.95
CA ALA A 14 16.05 6.13 -58.72
C ALA A 14 15.15 6.31 -57.48
N VAL A 15 14.29 7.33 -57.46
CA VAL A 15 13.33 7.57 -56.39
C VAL A 15 12.23 6.49 -56.37
N LEU A 16 11.76 6.06 -57.54
CA LEU A 16 10.80 4.96 -57.64
C LEU A 16 11.40 3.60 -57.24
N ALA A 17 12.68 3.36 -57.52
CA ALA A 17 13.38 2.15 -57.07
C ALA A 17 13.60 2.13 -55.56
N VAL A 18 13.88 3.28 -54.93
CA VAL A 18 14.01 3.41 -53.48
C VAL A 18 12.65 3.26 -52.79
N LEU A 19 11.58 3.80 -53.37
CA LEU A 19 10.22 3.62 -52.84
C LEU A 19 9.73 2.17 -53.02
N ALA A 20 10.08 1.50 -54.11
CA ALA A 20 9.78 0.07 -54.30
C ALA A 20 10.60 -0.83 -53.35
N ALA A 21 11.85 -0.48 -53.04
CA ALA A 21 12.68 -1.19 -52.08
C ALA A 21 12.18 -0.96 -50.63
N MET A 22 11.64 0.22 -50.31
CA MET A 22 10.98 0.46 -49.01
C MET A 22 9.63 -0.25 -48.88
N ALA A 23 8.91 -0.45 -49.97
CA ALA A 23 7.65 -1.20 -49.98
C ALA A 23 7.84 -2.73 -49.88
N GLN A 24 9.01 -3.25 -50.24
CA GLN A 24 9.34 -4.67 -50.09
C GLN A 24 10.06 -5.00 -48.79
N GLY A 25 10.52 -3.98 -48.04
CA GLY A 25 11.18 -4.13 -46.73
C GLY A 25 10.24 -4.28 -45.53
N THR A 26 8.90 -4.20 -45.73
CA THR A 26 7.93 -4.20 -44.64
C THR A 26 7.15 -5.51 -44.43
N SER A 27 7.56 -6.61 -45.01
CA SER A 27 6.82 -7.87 -44.89
C SER A 27 7.54 -9.04 -44.20
N LEU A 28 8.58 -8.79 -43.41
CA LEU A 28 9.23 -9.81 -42.58
C LEU A 28 9.57 -9.36 -41.15
N ALA A 29 8.88 -8.35 -40.62
CA ALA A 29 8.62 -8.31 -39.21
C ALA A 29 7.46 -9.27 -39.00
N ALA A 30 7.74 -10.56 -38.79
CA ALA A 30 6.80 -11.46 -38.15
C ALA A 30 6.31 -10.70 -36.91
N SER A 31 5.03 -10.31 -36.89
CA SER A 31 4.45 -9.74 -35.70
C SER A 31 4.75 -10.74 -34.58
N ARG A 32 5.66 -10.41 -33.68
CA ARG A 32 5.80 -11.18 -32.45
C ARG A 32 4.39 -11.21 -31.89
N ALA A 33 3.76 -12.38 -31.96
CA ALA A 33 2.46 -12.58 -31.36
C ALA A 33 2.54 -12.02 -29.94
N ALA A 34 1.62 -11.12 -29.61
CA ALA A 34 1.61 -10.49 -28.31
C ALA A 34 1.65 -11.61 -27.26
N THR A 35 2.67 -11.61 -26.42
CA THR A 35 2.81 -12.59 -25.35
C THR A 35 2.05 -12.10 -24.15
N GLY A 36 0.97 -12.79 -23.80
CA GLY A 36 0.21 -12.57 -22.57
C GLY A 36 0.81 -13.31 -21.39
N ARG A 37 0.38 -12.92 -20.20
CA ARG A 37 0.66 -13.62 -18.95
C ARG A 37 -0.65 -14.19 -18.42
N TYR A 38 -0.66 -15.48 -18.13
CA TYR A 38 -1.88 -16.23 -17.83
C TYR A 38 -1.71 -17.04 -16.55
N LEU A 39 -2.70 -16.94 -15.67
CA LEU A 39 -2.86 -17.79 -14.51
C LEU A 39 -3.77 -18.98 -14.90
N VAL A 40 -3.30 -20.19 -14.61
CA VAL A 40 -4.00 -21.45 -14.91
C VAL A 40 -4.25 -22.17 -13.59
N LEU A 41 -5.50 -22.46 -13.30
CA LEU A 41 -5.88 -23.22 -12.12
C LEU A 41 -6.23 -24.65 -12.51
N ALA A 42 -5.59 -25.62 -11.87
CA ALA A 42 -5.89 -27.03 -12.06
C ALA A 42 -7.24 -27.39 -11.42
N ARG A 43 -8.04 -28.22 -12.10
CA ARG A 43 -9.32 -28.70 -11.57
C ARG A 43 -9.13 -29.58 -10.34
N ARG A 44 -8.08 -30.39 -10.35
CA ARG A 44 -7.65 -31.25 -9.24
C ARG A 44 -6.15 -31.15 -9.10
N PHE A 45 -5.63 -31.27 -7.90
CA PHE A 45 -4.17 -31.23 -7.67
C PHE A 45 -3.42 -32.28 -8.50
N ALA A 46 -4.00 -33.46 -8.70
CA ALA A 46 -3.40 -34.51 -9.52
C ALA A 46 -3.22 -34.14 -11.01
N ASP A 47 -3.98 -33.15 -11.49
CA ASP A 47 -3.94 -32.70 -12.89
C ASP A 47 -2.83 -31.66 -13.13
N TYR A 48 -2.27 -31.08 -12.08
CA TYR A 48 -1.29 -29.99 -12.16
C TYR A 48 -0.09 -30.31 -13.05
N GLY A 49 0.58 -31.43 -12.80
CA GLY A 49 1.78 -31.82 -13.56
C GLY A 49 1.51 -32.00 -15.05
N ALA A 50 0.34 -32.53 -15.39
CA ALA A 50 -0.07 -32.70 -16.77
C ALA A 50 -0.41 -31.38 -17.47
N LEU A 51 -1.07 -30.43 -16.78
CA LEU A 51 -1.31 -29.08 -17.27
C LEU A 51 -0.01 -28.31 -17.49
N ARG A 52 0.91 -28.40 -16.54
CA ARG A 52 2.24 -27.81 -16.67
C ARG A 52 2.98 -28.32 -17.90
N ALA A 53 2.98 -29.63 -18.10
CA ALA A 53 3.61 -30.26 -19.27
C ALA A 53 2.92 -29.81 -20.58
N GLU A 54 1.59 -29.64 -20.59
CA GLU A 54 0.84 -29.15 -21.73
C GLU A 54 1.18 -27.70 -22.08
N ALA A 55 1.29 -26.83 -21.08
CA ALA A 55 1.71 -25.45 -21.26
C ALA A 55 3.09 -25.36 -21.94
N VAL A 56 4.05 -26.11 -21.43
CA VAL A 56 5.43 -26.14 -21.98
C VAL A 56 5.43 -26.69 -23.41
N ARG A 57 4.69 -27.79 -23.68
CA ARG A 57 4.55 -28.34 -25.06
C ARG A 57 3.90 -27.34 -26.00
N GLY A 58 3.00 -26.49 -25.47
CA GLY A 58 2.37 -25.41 -26.23
C GLY A 58 3.27 -24.22 -26.52
N GLY A 59 4.51 -24.23 -26.05
CA GLY A 59 5.47 -23.15 -26.23
C GLY A 59 5.38 -22.03 -25.18
N ALA A 60 4.69 -22.27 -24.06
CA ALA A 60 4.67 -21.33 -22.96
C ALA A 60 5.95 -21.41 -22.11
N THR A 61 6.33 -20.27 -21.57
CA THR A 61 7.33 -20.18 -20.51
C THR A 61 6.61 -20.17 -19.15
N VAL A 62 7.04 -21.06 -18.25
CA VAL A 62 6.53 -21.06 -16.87
C VAL A 62 7.10 -19.85 -16.13
N VAL A 63 6.21 -18.99 -15.66
CA VAL A 63 6.55 -17.80 -14.89
C VAL A 63 6.52 -18.14 -13.40
N ARG A 64 5.47 -18.88 -12.93
CA ARG A 64 5.36 -19.34 -11.54
C ARG A 64 4.85 -20.76 -11.52
N ASP A 65 5.36 -21.51 -10.58
CA ASP A 65 5.10 -22.94 -10.41
C ASP A 65 4.61 -23.16 -8.97
N LEU A 66 3.29 -23.17 -8.76
CA LEU A 66 2.64 -23.21 -7.45
C LEU A 66 1.81 -24.49 -7.28
N PRO A 67 2.45 -25.68 -7.27
CA PRO A 67 1.75 -26.96 -7.13
C PRO A 67 1.01 -27.07 -5.80
N GLN A 68 1.43 -26.37 -4.75
CA GLN A 68 0.84 -26.37 -3.42
C GLN A 68 -0.63 -25.92 -3.44
N ILE A 69 -0.99 -25.07 -4.38
CA ILE A 69 -2.35 -24.52 -4.55
C ILE A 69 -2.94 -24.85 -5.94
N GLY A 70 -2.29 -25.75 -6.70
CA GLY A 70 -2.73 -26.14 -8.04
C GLY A 70 -2.71 -25.01 -9.07
N THR A 71 -1.90 -23.98 -8.87
CA THR A 71 -1.85 -22.79 -9.72
C THR A 71 -0.54 -22.71 -10.49
N LEU A 72 -0.64 -22.51 -11.81
CA LEU A 72 0.49 -22.32 -12.72
C LEU A 72 0.36 -20.95 -13.39
N VAL A 73 1.43 -20.19 -13.46
CA VAL A 73 1.47 -18.94 -14.23
C VAL A 73 2.42 -19.10 -15.41
N VAL A 74 1.93 -18.78 -16.59
CA VAL A 74 2.69 -18.93 -17.82
C VAL A 74 2.68 -17.64 -18.64
N SER A 75 3.74 -17.42 -19.41
CA SER A 75 3.79 -16.41 -20.46
C SER A 75 3.83 -17.08 -21.82
N GLY A 76 3.01 -16.60 -22.75
CA GLY A 76 2.94 -17.17 -24.08
C GLY A 76 1.93 -16.46 -24.99
N PRO A 77 1.83 -16.87 -26.25
CA PRO A 77 0.86 -16.31 -27.19
C PRO A 77 -0.58 -16.75 -26.79
N ASP A 78 -1.59 -16.06 -27.32
CA ASP A 78 -3.00 -16.37 -27.07
C ASP A 78 -3.39 -17.81 -27.45
N SER A 79 -2.70 -18.42 -28.38
CA SER A 79 -2.89 -19.83 -28.72
C SER A 79 -2.61 -20.79 -27.56
N VAL A 80 -1.68 -20.43 -26.68
CA VAL A 80 -1.41 -21.18 -25.43
C VAL A 80 -2.59 -21.03 -24.49
N ARG A 81 -3.09 -19.80 -24.30
CA ARG A 81 -4.28 -19.51 -23.49
C ARG A 81 -5.47 -20.36 -23.97
N SER A 82 -5.76 -20.30 -25.27
CA SER A 82 -6.89 -21.02 -25.85
C SER A 82 -6.77 -22.54 -25.70
N ARG A 83 -5.57 -23.08 -25.86
CA ARG A 83 -5.28 -24.52 -25.67
C ARG A 83 -5.49 -24.95 -24.23
N LEU A 84 -4.96 -24.19 -23.27
CA LEU A 84 -5.09 -24.49 -21.85
C LEU A 84 -6.53 -24.31 -21.35
N ALA A 85 -7.26 -23.34 -21.90
CA ALA A 85 -8.68 -23.14 -21.58
C ALA A 85 -9.57 -24.27 -22.11
N ALA A 86 -9.18 -24.93 -23.20
CA ALA A 86 -9.88 -26.10 -23.74
C ALA A 86 -9.52 -27.41 -23.04
N ASP A 87 -8.49 -27.41 -22.19
CA ASP A 87 -8.05 -28.61 -21.47
C ASP A 87 -9.00 -28.89 -20.29
N GLN A 88 -9.63 -30.07 -20.29
CA GLN A 88 -10.56 -30.47 -19.24
C GLN A 88 -9.94 -30.58 -17.84
N ARG A 89 -8.62 -30.64 -17.74
CA ARG A 89 -7.86 -30.65 -16.49
C ARG A 89 -7.75 -29.26 -15.86
N ALA A 90 -7.91 -28.20 -16.65
CA ALA A 90 -7.98 -26.84 -16.14
C ALA A 90 -9.35 -26.54 -15.55
N ALA A 91 -9.39 -25.90 -14.40
CA ALA A 91 -10.61 -25.25 -13.90
C ALA A 91 -10.89 -23.96 -14.68
N GLY A 92 -9.84 -23.32 -15.18
CA GLY A 92 -9.89 -22.14 -16.03
C GLY A 92 -8.51 -21.54 -16.29
N VAL A 93 -8.48 -20.53 -17.16
CA VAL A 93 -7.28 -19.75 -17.51
C VAL A 93 -7.65 -18.26 -17.50
N ALA A 94 -7.01 -17.50 -16.66
CA ALA A 94 -7.20 -16.05 -16.54
C ALA A 94 -6.00 -15.27 -17.09
N VAL A 95 -6.23 -14.05 -17.54
CA VAL A 95 -5.17 -13.05 -17.72
C VAL A 95 -4.71 -12.61 -16.34
N ASP A 96 -3.40 -12.57 -16.09
CA ASP A 96 -2.86 -12.13 -14.81
C ASP A 96 -3.13 -10.64 -14.61
N HIS A 97 -3.93 -10.29 -13.62
CA HIS A 97 -4.35 -8.93 -13.31
C HIS A 97 -3.28 -8.18 -12.51
N VAL A 98 -3.45 -6.90 -12.26
CA VAL A 98 -2.45 -6.04 -11.63
C VAL A 98 -3.07 -5.23 -10.51
N GLU A 99 -2.50 -5.38 -9.33
CA GLU A 99 -2.84 -4.62 -8.14
C GLU A 99 -1.83 -3.51 -7.86
N ARG A 100 -2.19 -2.58 -6.99
CA ARG A 100 -1.36 -1.43 -6.63
C ARG A 100 -1.13 -1.33 -5.14
N VAL A 101 -0.14 -0.52 -4.77
CA VAL A 101 0.05 -0.06 -3.40
C VAL A 101 -1.22 0.64 -2.94
N ALA A 102 -1.75 0.25 -1.80
CA ALA A 102 -2.90 0.89 -1.18
C ALA A 102 -2.51 2.28 -0.63
N GLN A 103 -2.35 3.25 -1.50
CA GLN A 103 -2.04 4.65 -1.14
C GLN A 103 -3.29 5.51 -1.20
N ALA A 104 -3.55 6.25 -0.14
CA ALA A 104 -4.75 7.06 0.02
C ALA A 104 -4.85 8.31 -0.86
N GLU A 105 -3.93 8.58 -1.72
CA GLU A 105 -3.93 9.58 -2.80
C GLU A 105 -2.55 9.57 -3.48
N PRO A 106 -2.46 9.81 -4.79
CA PRO A 106 -1.16 10.08 -5.39
C PRO A 106 -0.57 11.30 -4.67
N GLN A 107 0.66 11.18 -4.19
CA GLN A 107 1.38 12.34 -3.70
C GLN A 107 1.43 13.37 -4.83
N ALA A 108 0.64 14.44 -4.71
CA ALA A 108 0.82 15.58 -5.57
C ALA A 108 2.29 16.03 -5.41
N PRO A 109 3.01 16.33 -6.50
CA PRO A 109 4.35 16.87 -6.38
C PRO A 109 4.25 18.07 -5.43
N HIS A 110 4.99 18.02 -4.33
CA HIS A 110 5.05 19.15 -3.41
C HIS A 110 5.40 20.40 -4.21
N PRO A 111 4.63 21.47 -4.10
CA PRO A 111 5.10 22.76 -4.59
C PRO A 111 6.44 23.00 -3.90
N SER A 112 7.45 23.31 -4.68
CA SER A 112 8.84 23.58 -4.31
C SER A 112 8.98 24.04 -2.86
N ALA A 113 9.78 23.33 -2.08
CA ALA A 113 9.99 23.49 -0.67
C ALA A 113 9.95 24.97 -0.24
N PRO A 114 9.15 25.32 0.76
CA PRO A 114 9.25 26.65 1.35
C PRO A 114 10.65 26.76 1.92
N GLY A 115 11.37 27.78 1.51
CA GLY A 115 12.75 28.01 1.87
C GLY A 115 13.00 27.78 3.36
N ARG A 116 14.11 27.14 3.65
CA ARG A 116 14.65 26.75 4.95
C ARG A 116 14.00 27.50 6.10
N ARG A 117 13.01 26.90 6.74
CA ARG A 117 12.55 27.40 8.04
C ARG A 117 13.62 27.06 9.06
N SER A 118 14.11 28.07 9.74
CA SER A 118 15.03 27.90 10.85
C SER A 118 14.46 26.88 11.84
N ALA A 119 15.16 25.79 12.00
CA ALA A 119 14.80 24.74 12.96
C ALA A 119 14.66 25.35 14.35
N ARG A 120 13.43 25.41 14.85
CA ARG A 120 13.18 25.75 16.23
C ARG A 120 13.77 24.63 17.06
N ARG A 121 14.79 24.93 17.87
CA ARG A 121 15.38 23.97 18.79
C ARG A 121 14.28 23.43 19.71
N VAL A 122 13.83 22.21 19.43
CA VAL A 122 12.97 21.47 20.34
C VAL A 122 13.88 20.93 21.45
N ARG A 123 13.63 21.34 22.68
CA ARG A 123 14.29 20.71 23.83
C ARG A 123 13.72 19.31 23.96
N VAL A 124 14.58 18.32 23.80
CA VAL A 124 14.25 16.91 24.04
C VAL A 124 13.97 16.78 25.54
N GLY A 125 12.72 16.56 25.88
CA GLY A 125 12.33 16.18 27.24
C GLY A 125 12.85 14.76 27.52
N THR A 126 13.45 14.55 28.67
CA THR A 126 13.92 13.23 29.09
C THR A 126 12.77 12.23 29.14
N ALA A 127 12.89 11.12 28.43
CA ALA A 127 11.89 10.03 28.38
C ALA A 127 11.73 9.35 29.75
N GLY A 128 10.79 9.81 30.55
CA GLY A 128 10.55 9.30 31.91
C GLY A 128 9.86 7.93 31.99
N ALA A 129 9.33 7.38 30.90
CA ALA A 129 8.55 6.14 30.94
C ALA A 129 9.31 4.87 30.48
N ALA A 130 10.39 5.02 29.73
CA ALA A 130 11.12 3.88 29.16
C ALA A 130 12.04 3.14 30.17
N ALA A 131 12.36 3.76 31.29
CA ALA A 131 13.34 3.22 32.25
C ALA A 131 12.93 1.90 32.94
N ALA A 132 11.66 1.50 32.88
CA ALA A 132 11.18 0.30 33.56
C ALA A 132 11.35 -1.00 32.74
N SER A 133 11.56 -0.93 31.42
CA SER A 133 11.74 -2.10 30.55
C SER A 133 13.21 -2.45 30.25
N GLY A 134 14.15 -1.58 30.61
CA GLY A 134 15.55 -1.69 30.17
C GLY A 134 15.76 -1.40 28.67
N ILE A 135 14.71 -1.05 27.96
CA ILE A 135 14.75 -0.66 26.54
C ILE A 135 14.73 0.87 26.48
N VAL A 136 15.75 1.42 25.84
CA VAL A 136 15.83 2.86 25.58
C VAL A 136 15.34 3.10 24.15
N PRO A 137 14.21 3.82 23.96
CA PRO A 137 13.77 4.20 22.64
C PRO A 137 14.74 5.12 21.94
N ASP A 138 14.78 5.04 20.62
CA ASP A 138 15.55 5.94 19.78
C ASP A 138 14.92 7.34 19.73
N PRO A 139 15.68 8.38 19.34
CA PRO A 139 15.31 9.78 19.54
C PRO A 139 13.96 10.19 18.94
N ALA A 140 13.53 9.62 17.83
CA ALA A 140 12.26 9.94 17.20
C ALA A 140 11.05 9.77 18.14
N PHE A 141 11.10 8.79 19.04
CA PHE A 141 10.03 8.54 20.00
C PHE A 141 9.84 9.69 20.99
N SER A 142 10.90 10.42 21.27
CA SER A 142 10.88 11.55 22.21
C SER A 142 10.48 12.87 21.55
N VAL A 143 10.36 12.89 20.22
CA VAL A 143 9.92 14.08 19.48
C VAL A 143 8.39 14.15 19.50
N PRO A 144 7.79 15.19 20.10
CA PRO A 144 6.34 15.28 20.20
C PRO A 144 5.65 15.20 18.83
N GLY A 145 4.73 14.28 18.70
CA GLY A 145 3.90 14.12 17.49
C GLY A 145 4.59 13.38 16.34
N LEU A 146 5.82 12.92 16.48
CA LEU A 146 6.52 12.25 15.40
C LEU A 146 6.09 10.77 15.28
N GLN A 147 6.37 9.96 16.29
CA GLN A 147 5.86 8.58 16.38
C GLN A 147 4.66 8.53 17.36
N TRP A 148 3.63 9.34 17.07
CA TRP A 148 2.40 9.42 17.86
C TRP A 148 1.60 8.11 17.85
N ASP A 149 1.69 7.41 16.76
CA ASP A 149 1.06 6.13 16.45
C ASP A 149 1.47 5.05 17.45
N TYR A 150 2.74 5.00 17.83
CA TYR A 150 3.26 4.05 18.81
C TYR A 150 2.67 4.27 20.20
N GLN A 151 2.50 5.52 20.59
CA GLN A 151 1.82 5.84 21.84
C GLN A 151 0.35 5.41 21.81
N ARG A 152 -0.27 5.48 20.63
CA ARG A 152 -1.66 5.09 20.42
C ARG A 152 -1.89 3.60 20.62
N ILE A 153 -0.97 2.77 20.19
CA ILE A 153 -1.05 1.31 20.32
C ILE A 153 -0.48 0.78 21.64
N GLY A 154 -0.01 1.66 22.52
CA GLY A 154 0.44 1.28 23.86
C GLY A 154 1.95 1.01 24.01
N LEU A 155 2.79 1.54 23.11
CA LEU A 155 4.23 1.62 23.35
C LEU A 155 4.56 2.87 24.20
N PRO A 156 5.56 2.82 25.07
CA PRO A 156 6.54 1.73 25.28
C PRO A 156 6.08 0.66 26.28
N GLN A 157 4.82 0.67 26.74
CA GLN A 157 4.36 -0.27 27.75
C GLN A 157 4.52 -1.73 27.29
N GLY A 158 4.19 -2.03 26.04
CA GLY A 158 4.33 -3.37 25.46
C GLY A 158 5.76 -3.91 25.53
N TRP A 159 6.76 -3.05 25.39
CA TRP A 159 8.15 -3.46 25.51
C TRP A 159 8.59 -3.88 26.92
N ARG A 160 7.76 -3.66 27.95
CA ARG A 160 8.00 -4.25 29.26
C ARG A 160 7.80 -5.77 29.27
N THR A 161 6.95 -6.26 28.37
CA THR A 161 6.73 -7.68 28.16
C THR A 161 7.70 -8.24 27.14
N THR A 162 7.74 -7.65 25.93
CA THR A 162 8.64 -8.06 24.86
C THR A 162 8.84 -6.94 23.84
N ALA A 163 10.02 -6.86 23.26
CA ALA A 163 10.32 -6.05 22.09
C ALA A 163 10.44 -6.90 20.81
N GLY A 164 9.90 -8.10 20.86
CA GLY A 164 10.03 -9.09 19.81
C GLY A 164 11.12 -10.13 20.09
N SER A 165 11.17 -11.15 19.25
CA SER A 165 12.15 -12.24 19.30
C SER A 165 12.78 -12.45 17.93
N ALA A 166 14.09 -12.66 17.89
CA ALA A 166 14.80 -12.99 16.65
C ALA A 166 14.33 -14.34 16.02
N ALA A 167 13.63 -15.17 16.80
CA ALA A 167 13.03 -16.39 16.31
C ALA A 167 11.72 -16.14 15.51
N VAL A 168 11.09 -14.97 15.69
CA VAL A 168 9.88 -14.57 14.98
C VAL A 168 10.27 -13.77 13.74
N THR A 169 9.60 -14.05 12.63
CA THR A 169 9.85 -13.39 11.35
C THR A 169 8.58 -12.77 10.78
N VAL A 170 8.72 -11.57 10.24
CA VAL A 170 7.67 -10.88 9.49
C VAL A 170 8.13 -10.72 8.04
N ALA A 171 7.35 -11.23 7.11
CA ALA A 171 7.56 -10.95 5.70
C ALA A 171 6.89 -9.63 5.32
N VAL A 172 7.63 -8.79 4.61
CA VAL A 172 7.13 -7.57 3.97
C VAL A 172 6.99 -7.87 2.48
N ALA A 173 5.74 -8.17 2.06
CA ALA A 173 5.40 -8.37 0.66
C ALA A 173 5.08 -7.01 0.03
N ASP A 174 6.09 -6.34 -0.56
CA ASP A 174 6.02 -4.94 -0.94
C ASP A 174 7.03 -4.59 -2.06
N THR A 175 7.39 -3.33 -2.18
CA THR A 175 8.34 -2.80 -3.19
C THR A 175 9.80 -3.16 -2.94
N GLY A 176 10.10 -3.85 -1.85
CA GLY A 176 11.44 -4.18 -1.37
C GLY A 176 11.75 -3.52 -0.04
N LEU A 177 12.97 -3.72 0.44
CA LEU A 177 13.49 -3.06 1.64
C LEU A 177 14.87 -2.45 1.32
N ASP A 178 15.13 -1.24 1.79
CA ASP A 178 16.47 -0.64 1.67
C ASP A 178 17.43 -1.27 2.67
N PHE A 179 18.20 -2.24 2.20
CA PHE A 179 19.20 -2.94 2.99
C PHE A 179 20.30 -1.98 3.51
N THR A 180 20.51 -0.86 2.84
CA THR A 180 21.57 0.10 3.23
C THR A 180 21.12 1.05 4.33
N HIS A 181 19.81 1.09 4.63
CA HIS A 181 19.28 1.89 5.71
C HIS A 181 19.72 1.34 7.08
N SER A 182 20.27 2.19 7.95
CA SER A 182 20.84 1.79 9.23
C SER A 182 19.83 1.14 10.18
N GLU A 183 18.56 1.49 10.03
CA GLU A 183 17.46 0.94 10.83
C GLU A 183 17.01 -0.44 10.32
N LEU A 184 17.04 -0.65 9.00
CA LEU A 184 16.51 -1.85 8.35
C LEU A 184 17.53 -2.95 8.16
N GLY A 185 18.73 -2.61 7.70
CA GLY A 185 19.79 -3.57 7.38
C GLY A 185 20.02 -4.63 8.46
N PRO A 186 20.12 -4.27 9.74
CA PRO A 186 20.34 -5.23 10.83
C PRO A 186 19.17 -6.20 11.05
N ARG A 187 17.98 -5.89 10.54
CA ARG A 187 16.76 -6.69 10.74
C ARG A 187 16.47 -7.65 9.59
N ILE A 188 16.92 -7.36 8.38
CA ILE A 188 16.67 -8.16 7.19
C ILE A 188 17.41 -9.50 7.30
N ARG A 189 16.66 -10.59 7.28
CA ARG A 189 17.15 -11.97 7.36
C ARG A 189 17.25 -12.63 5.99
N GLN A 190 16.29 -12.33 5.13
CA GLN A 190 16.20 -12.92 3.81
C GLN A 190 15.55 -11.95 2.83
N VAL A 191 15.93 -12.08 1.57
CA VAL A 191 15.42 -11.24 0.48
C VAL A 191 15.11 -12.14 -0.70
N VAL A 192 13.90 -12.01 -1.26
CA VAL A 192 13.47 -12.70 -2.47
C VAL A 192 12.85 -11.69 -3.42
N ASP A 193 13.39 -11.61 -4.63
CA ASP A 193 12.78 -10.82 -5.71
C ASP A 193 11.78 -11.68 -6.50
N LEU A 194 10.50 -11.48 -6.23
CA LEU A 194 9.41 -12.15 -6.94
C LEU A 194 9.02 -11.42 -8.24
N THR A 195 9.53 -10.23 -8.48
CA THR A 195 9.23 -9.47 -9.70
C THR A 195 10.02 -9.99 -10.91
N ARG A 196 11.11 -10.72 -10.69
CA ARG A 196 12.04 -11.16 -11.73
C ARG A 196 12.57 -9.97 -12.56
N THR A 197 12.78 -8.82 -11.92
CA THR A 197 13.20 -7.57 -12.56
C THR A 197 12.17 -7.00 -13.56
N GLU A 198 10.91 -7.40 -13.45
CA GLU A 198 9.82 -6.94 -14.30
C GLU A 198 8.89 -5.96 -13.56
N SER A 199 8.28 -5.06 -14.29
CA SER A 199 7.13 -4.26 -13.86
C SER A 199 5.96 -4.52 -14.79
N PRO A 200 4.72 -4.46 -14.28
CA PRO A 200 3.54 -4.54 -15.15
C PRO A 200 3.57 -3.43 -16.23
N PRO A 201 3.06 -3.70 -17.43
CA PRO A 201 3.06 -2.72 -18.53
C PRO A 201 2.40 -1.38 -18.20
N ILE A 202 1.43 -1.38 -17.29
CA ILE A 202 0.75 -0.18 -16.81
C ILE A 202 1.71 0.85 -16.20
N CYS A 203 2.82 0.42 -15.60
CA CYS A 203 3.85 1.30 -15.05
C CYS A 203 4.43 2.27 -16.10
N LYS A 204 4.55 1.79 -17.33
CA LYS A 204 5.01 2.62 -18.46
C LYS A 204 3.99 3.72 -18.79
N THR A 205 2.72 3.35 -18.84
CA THR A 205 1.62 4.28 -19.20
C THR A 205 1.39 5.32 -18.11
N LEU A 206 1.34 4.88 -16.86
CA LEU A 206 1.08 5.76 -15.71
C LEU A 206 2.12 6.88 -15.54
N PHE A 207 3.36 6.61 -15.92
CA PHE A 207 4.47 7.56 -15.71
C PHE A 207 5.05 8.09 -17.01
N GLY A 208 4.44 7.81 -18.16
CA GLY A 208 4.91 8.29 -19.47
C GLY A 208 6.33 7.86 -19.81
N LEU A 209 6.76 6.67 -19.40
CA LEU A 209 8.14 6.20 -19.56
C LEU A 209 8.35 5.45 -20.87
N SER A 210 9.56 5.55 -21.40
CA SER A 210 10.03 4.67 -22.48
C SER A 210 10.38 3.28 -21.98
N ASP A 211 10.49 2.29 -22.89
CA ASP A 211 10.94 0.94 -22.52
C ASP A 211 12.35 0.94 -21.92
N ASN A 212 13.22 1.83 -22.40
CA ASN A 212 14.56 1.98 -21.85
C ASN A 212 14.55 2.57 -20.42
N ASP A 213 13.63 3.48 -20.13
CA ASP A 213 13.47 4.03 -18.78
C ASP A 213 12.94 2.95 -17.82
N LEU A 214 11.97 2.17 -18.28
CA LEU A 214 11.43 1.06 -17.50
C LEU A 214 12.51 0.01 -17.21
N ALA A 215 13.27 -0.41 -18.20
CA ALA A 215 14.36 -1.37 -18.05
C ALA A 215 15.43 -0.90 -17.06
N ARG A 216 15.80 0.39 -17.12
CA ARG A 216 16.75 0.97 -16.16
C ARG A 216 16.24 0.98 -14.72
N ARG A 217 14.93 1.17 -14.52
CA ARG A 217 14.31 1.24 -13.20
C ARG A 217 13.97 -0.13 -12.61
N ASN A 218 13.85 -1.16 -13.44
CA ASN A 218 13.61 -2.53 -12.99
C ASN A 218 14.91 -3.28 -12.61
N GLY A 219 16.06 -2.71 -12.90
CA GLY A 219 17.34 -3.29 -12.55
C GLY A 219 17.65 -3.14 -11.06
N GLY A 220 18.55 -3.96 -10.59
CA GLY A 220 19.05 -3.87 -9.23
C GLY A 220 18.70 -5.08 -8.37
N PRO A 221 19.39 -5.26 -7.25
CA PRO A 221 19.14 -6.36 -6.35
C PRO A 221 17.78 -6.23 -5.66
N ALA A 222 17.24 -7.32 -5.18
CA ALA A 222 16.01 -7.36 -4.41
C ALA A 222 16.06 -6.54 -3.12
N THR A 223 17.26 -6.22 -2.66
CA THR A 223 17.53 -5.30 -1.53
C THR A 223 17.36 -3.82 -1.89
N THR A 224 17.11 -3.49 -3.17
CA THR A 224 16.87 -2.12 -3.60
C THR A 224 15.38 -1.85 -3.59
N ASP A 225 14.98 -0.83 -2.86
CA ASP A 225 13.61 -0.33 -2.85
C ASP A 225 13.52 0.98 -3.65
N TRP A 226 13.25 0.86 -4.94
CA TRP A 226 13.12 2.00 -5.85
C TRP A 226 11.86 2.85 -5.62
N ASN A 227 10.91 2.35 -4.85
CA ASN A 227 9.69 3.08 -4.49
C ASN A 227 9.83 3.75 -3.13
N GLY A 228 10.22 3.02 -2.12
CA GLY A 228 10.35 3.46 -0.74
C GLY A 228 9.22 3.00 0.18
N HIS A 229 8.09 2.59 -0.37
CA HIS A 229 6.93 2.16 0.39
C HIS A 229 7.24 0.94 1.28
N GLY A 230 7.88 -0.09 0.72
CA GLY A 230 8.25 -1.28 1.49
C GLY A 230 9.23 -0.98 2.63
N SER A 231 10.19 -0.07 2.40
CA SER A 231 11.12 0.35 3.46
C SER A 231 10.39 1.05 4.60
N TRP A 232 9.39 1.88 4.29
CA TRP A 232 8.54 2.49 5.30
C TRP A 232 7.82 1.42 6.14
N ILE A 233 7.22 0.44 5.49
CA ILE A 233 6.54 -0.69 6.15
C ILE A 233 7.50 -1.47 7.04
N GLY A 234 8.69 -1.79 6.53
CA GLY A 234 9.72 -2.51 7.29
C GLY A 234 10.19 -1.74 8.51
N GLY A 235 10.35 -0.42 8.40
CA GLY A 235 10.71 0.48 9.49
C GLY A 235 9.67 0.48 10.60
N ASN A 236 8.41 0.67 10.25
CA ASN A 236 7.31 0.62 11.20
C ASN A 236 7.26 -0.70 11.99
N ILE A 237 7.48 -1.84 11.28
CA ILE A 237 7.49 -3.15 11.93
C ILE A 237 8.70 -3.31 12.85
N ALA A 238 9.93 -3.04 12.36
CA ALA A 238 11.13 -3.53 13.02
C ALA A 238 12.37 -2.65 12.89
N ALA A 239 12.23 -1.32 12.71
CA ALA A 239 13.40 -0.45 12.79
C ALA A 239 14.24 -0.75 14.03
N ALA A 240 15.56 -0.82 13.84
CA ALA A 240 16.48 -1.28 14.88
C ALA A 240 16.63 -0.23 15.97
N LEU A 241 16.61 -0.65 17.23
CA LEU A 241 17.01 0.22 18.34
C LEU A 241 18.54 0.34 18.36
N ASN A 242 19.05 1.44 17.84
CA ASN A 242 20.48 1.66 17.61
C ASN A 242 20.99 3.01 18.15
N GLY A 243 20.15 3.77 18.84
CA GLY A 243 20.46 5.05 19.45
C GLY A 243 20.25 6.25 18.52
N THR A 244 19.76 6.04 17.30
CA THR A 244 19.49 7.08 16.30
C THR A 244 18.17 6.83 15.60
N GLY A 245 17.56 7.86 14.98
CA GLY A 245 16.41 7.72 14.07
C GLY A 245 15.12 7.25 14.74
N THR A 246 14.45 6.33 14.09
CA THR A 246 13.12 5.81 14.42
C THR A 246 13.18 4.54 15.29
N ASN A 247 12.01 4.08 15.67
CA ASN A 247 11.83 2.83 16.40
C ASN A 247 10.89 1.94 15.62
N GLY A 248 11.18 0.66 15.50
CA GLY A 248 10.18 -0.31 15.07
C GLY A 248 9.28 -0.72 16.24
N ILE A 249 8.06 -1.13 15.94
CA ILE A 249 7.12 -1.64 16.97
C ILE A 249 7.67 -2.92 17.61
N ALA A 250 8.22 -3.81 16.79
CA ALA A 250 8.82 -5.09 17.20
C ALA A 250 10.32 -5.15 16.82
N PRO A 251 11.19 -4.32 17.40
CA PRO A 251 12.55 -4.06 16.89
C PRO A 251 13.51 -5.26 16.97
N LYS A 252 13.11 -6.37 17.57
CA LYS A 252 13.95 -7.58 17.68
C LYS A 252 13.51 -8.71 16.75
N VAL A 253 12.40 -8.57 16.01
CA VAL A 253 12.00 -9.59 15.02
C VAL A 253 12.88 -9.53 13.77
N GLY A 254 12.88 -10.63 13.01
CA GLY A 254 13.54 -10.68 11.70
C GLY A 254 12.60 -10.25 10.59
N LEU A 255 13.10 -9.48 9.62
CA LEU A 255 12.36 -9.14 8.41
C LEU A 255 12.74 -10.07 7.26
N VAL A 256 11.74 -10.47 6.48
CA VAL A 256 11.90 -11.17 5.20
C VAL A 256 11.36 -10.26 4.11
N ALA A 257 12.21 -9.79 3.22
CA ALA A 257 11.78 -8.98 2.09
C ALA A 257 11.26 -9.89 0.97
N LEU A 258 9.98 -9.84 0.69
CA LEU A 258 9.35 -10.45 -0.48
C LEU A 258 9.02 -9.32 -1.47
N LYS A 259 9.95 -9.02 -2.36
CA LYS A 259 9.76 -7.93 -3.33
C LYS A 259 8.77 -8.36 -4.40
N ILE A 260 7.54 -7.87 -4.31
CA ILE A 260 6.44 -8.15 -5.25
C ILE A 260 6.25 -7.06 -6.30
N SER A 261 6.81 -5.88 -6.08
CA SER A 261 6.70 -4.74 -6.97
C SER A 261 8.05 -4.04 -7.14
N GLN A 262 8.19 -3.36 -8.26
CA GLN A 262 9.32 -2.48 -8.57
C GLN A 262 8.97 -1.03 -8.21
N TRP A 263 9.63 -0.08 -8.83
CA TRP A 263 9.56 1.36 -8.54
C TRP A 263 8.16 1.98 -8.68
N CYS A 264 7.27 1.41 -9.48
CA CYS A 264 5.95 2.00 -9.76
C CYS A 264 4.85 1.62 -8.74
N GLY A 265 5.15 0.73 -7.80
CA GLY A 265 4.15 0.32 -6.81
C GLY A 265 3.00 -0.51 -7.39
N SER A 266 3.22 -1.26 -8.47
CA SER A 266 2.23 -2.16 -9.05
C SER A 266 2.77 -3.59 -9.11
N ALA A 267 1.91 -4.57 -8.80
CA ALA A 267 2.25 -5.98 -8.76
C ALA A 267 1.21 -6.80 -9.52
N TYR A 268 1.63 -7.90 -10.14
CA TYR A 268 0.69 -8.88 -10.65
C TYR A 268 0.06 -9.67 -9.48
N ASP A 269 -1.22 -10.00 -9.59
CA ASP A 269 -1.91 -10.87 -8.62
C ASP A 269 -1.15 -12.16 -8.37
N SER A 270 -0.66 -12.79 -9.44
CA SER A 270 0.13 -14.01 -9.32
C SER A 270 1.41 -13.82 -8.50
N THR A 271 1.96 -12.61 -8.44
CA THR A 271 3.14 -12.31 -7.63
C THR A 271 2.79 -12.22 -6.15
N ILE A 272 1.62 -11.64 -5.84
CA ILE A 272 1.10 -11.57 -4.46
C ILE A 272 0.74 -12.98 -3.97
N ILE A 273 0.04 -13.75 -4.79
CA ILE A 273 -0.32 -15.15 -4.50
C ILE A 273 0.93 -15.99 -4.21
N ASP A 274 1.98 -15.86 -5.05
CA ASP A 274 3.27 -16.53 -4.85
C ASP A 274 3.94 -16.13 -3.54
N ALA A 275 3.88 -14.84 -3.18
CA ALA A 275 4.45 -14.36 -1.93
C ALA A 275 3.81 -15.03 -0.69
N PHE A 276 2.51 -15.29 -0.70
CA PHE A 276 1.83 -15.99 0.39
C PHE A 276 2.23 -17.46 0.51
N VAL A 277 2.30 -18.15 -0.64
CA VAL A 277 2.75 -19.55 -0.68
C VAL A 277 4.20 -19.65 -0.23
N LEU A 278 5.06 -18.80 -0.77
CA LEU A 278 6.49 -18.79 -0.41
C LEU A 278 6.73 -18.45 1.06
N ALA A 279 6.01 -17.45 1.62
CA ALA A 279 6.11 -17.12 3.04
C ALA A 279 5.75 -18.31 3.93
N ALA A 280 4.73 -19.09 3.56
CA ALA A 280 4.34 -20.30 4.24
C ALA A 280 5.43 -21.38 4.15
N ASP A 281 5.97 -21.64 2.95
CA ASP A 281 7.05 -22.59 2.72
C ASP A 281 8.33 -22.23 3.49
N MET A 282 8.62 -20.94 3.60
CA MET A 282 9.74 -20.41 4.40
C MET A 282 9.48 -20.48 5.91
N GLY A 283 8.27 -20.79 6.33
CA GLY A 283 7.88 -20.81 7.73
C GLY A 283 7.86 -19.41 8.38
N VAL A 284 7.52 -18.38 7.65
CA VAL A 284 7.30 -17.03 8.18
C VAL A 284 6.13 -17.02 9.15
N ASP A 285 6.20 -16.23 10.22
CA ASP A 285 5.12 -16.17 11.23
C ASP A 285 4.00 -15.23 10.78
N VAL A 286 4.35 -14.07 10.25
CA VAL A 286 3.41 -13.04 9.81
C VAL A 286 3.83 -12.49 8.45
N VAL A 287 2.87 -12.28 7.55
CA VAL A 287 3.03 -11.50 6.31
C VAL A 287 2.32 -10.17 6.47
N ASN A 288 3.00 -9.08 6.20
CA ASN A 288 2.38 -7.80 5.91
C ASN A 288 2.22 -7.65 4.41
N ILE A 289 1.01 -7.31 3.96
CA ILE A 289 0.70 -6.94 2.57
C ILE A 289 -0.06 -5.61 2.54
N SER A 290 0.59 -4.60 1.98
CA SER A 290 0.03 -3.26 1.82
C SER A 290 -0.26 -2.95 0.35
N PHE A 291 -0.72 -3.96 -0.36
CA PHE A 291 -1.19 -3.96 -1.75
C PHE A 291 -2.57 -4.58 -1.79
N GLY A 292 -3.39 -4.12 -2.72
CA GLY A 292 -4.69 -4.69 -2.95
C GLY A 292 -5.44 -3.98 -4.05
N GLY A 293 -6.64 -4.48 -4.30
CA GLY A 293 -7.61 -3.96 -5.24
C GLY A 293 -8.90 -4.75 -5.17
N TYR A 294 -9.58 -4.84 -6.30
CA TYR A 294 -10.91 -5.41 -6.37
C TYR A 294 -11.06 -6.31 -7.58
N LEU A 295 -11.70 -7.45 -7.40
CA LEU A 295 -11.94 -8.42 -8.46
C LEU A 295 -13.44 -8.57 -8.68
N ASP A 296 -13.88 -8.45 -9.93
CA ASP A 296 -15.27 -8.69 -10.34
C ASP A 296 -15.56 -10.19 -10.40
N PRO A 297 -16.39 -10.73 -9.49
CA PRO A 297 -16.74 -12.16 -9.48
C PRO A 297 -17.61 -12.57 -10.68
N SER A 298 -18.20 -11.62 -11.39
CA SER A 298 -18.98 -11.88 -12.60
C SER A 298 -18.10 -12.09 -13.83
N ASP A 299 -16.85 -11.62 -13.81
CA ASP A 299 -15.84 -11.94 -14.81
C ASP A 299 -15.17 -13.28 -14.49
N PRO A 300 -15.34 -14.32 -15.32
CA PRO A 300 -14.73 -15.62 -15.08
C PRO A 300 -13.20 -15.62 -14.93
N ASN A 301 -12.50 -14.61 -15.49
CA ASN A 301 -11.07 -14.48 -15.32
C ASN A 301 -10.74 -13.99 -13.91
N GLN A 302 -11.45 -12.97 -13.44
CA GLN A 302 -11.22 -12.39 -12.12
C GLN A 302 -11.70 -13.33 -11.01
N ASP A 303 -12.81 -14.05 -11.19
CA ASP A 303 -13.22 -15.14 -10.26
C ASP A 303 -12.14 -16.19 -10.12
N LEU A 304 -11.48 -16.56 -11.21
CA LEU A 304 -10.40 -17.54 -11.16
C LEU A 304 -9.21 -17.06 -10.32
N ILE A 305 -8.83 -15.78 -10.46
CA ILE A 305 -7.78 -15.14 -9.67
C ILE A 305 -8.19 -15.11 -8.20
N TYR A 306 -9.42 -14.71 -7.90
CA TYR A 306 -9.95 -14.70 -6.54
C TYR A 306 -9.85 -16.09 -5.88
N ARG A 307 -10.21 -17.15 -6.59
CA ARG A 307 -10.07 -18.53 -6.08
C ARG A 307 -8.61 -18.92 -5.82
N ALA A 308 -7.67 -18.46 -6.64
CA ALA A 308 -6.25 -18.67 -6.40
C ALA A 308 -5.75 -17.93 -5.14
N TYR A 309 -6.22 -16.71 -4.91
CA TYR A 309 -5.96 -16.00 -3.65
C TYR A 309 -6.50 -16.76 -2.44
N VAL A 310 -7.75 -17.19 -2.48
CA VAL A 310 -8.36 -17.97 -1.40
C VAL A 310 -7.54 -19.22 -1.09
N ALA A 311 -7.07 -19.94 -2.13
CA ALA A 311 -6.24 -21.13 -1.96
C ALA A 311 -4.87 -20.79 -1.31
N ALA A 312 -4.25 -19.68 -1.71
CA ALA A 312 -2.97 -19.23 -1.13
C ALA A 312 -3.11 -18.79 0.33
N VAL A 313 -4.17 -18.04 0.66
CA VAL A 313 -4.48 -17.64 2.05
C VAL A 313 -4.72 -18.87 2.93
N GLN A 314 -5.51 -19.83 2.45
CA GLN A 314 -5.74 -21.08 3.18
C GLN A 314 -4.45 -21.89 3.37
N TYR A 315 -3.62 -21.95 2.34
CA TYR A 315 -2.31 -22.61 2.41
C TYR A 315 -1.44 -21.97 3.48
N ALA A 316 -1.28 -20.65 3.47
CA ALA A 316 -0.50 -19.91 4.46
C ALA A 316 -1.00 -20.15 5.90
N ARG A 317 -2.31 -20.06 6.11
CA ARG A 317 -2.93 -20.30 7.43
C ARG A 317 -2.71 -21.72 7.93
N ASN A 318 -2.83 -22.70 7.05
CA ASN A 318 -2.61 -24.13 7.40
C ASN A 318 -1.14 -24.41 7.78
N HIS A 319 -0.22 -23.56 7.32
CA HIS A 319 1.20 -23.61 7.71
C HIS A 319 1.51 -22.68 8.90
N GLY A 320 0.48 -22.06 9.50
CA GLY A 320 0.61 -21.22 10.68
C GLY A 320 1.14 -19.82 10.39
N THR A 321 1.10 -19.37 9.15
CA THR A 321 1.42 -18.00 8.75
C THR A 321 0.16 -17.13 8.79
N VAL A 322 0.21 -16.00 9.52
CA VAL A 322 -0.87 -14.99 9.53
C VAL A 322 -0.59 -13.95 8.45
N ILE A 323 -1.61 -13.54 7.71
CA ILE A 323 -1.53 -12.45 6.74
C ILE A 323 -2.30 -11.26 7.31
N ALA A 324 -1.65 -10.10 7.43
CA ALA A 324 -2.25 -8.82 7.75
C ALA A 324 -2.21 -7.92 6.50
N ALA A 325 -3.36 -7.41 6.10
CA ALA A 325 -3.53 -6.64 4.88
C ALA A 325 -4.14 -5.26 5.14
N ALA A 326 -3.83 -4.33 4.26
CA ALA A 326 -4.49 -3.03 4.18
C ALA A 326 -5.92 -3.20 3.67
N ALA A 327 -6.89 -2.52 4.30
CA ALA A 327 -8.30 -2.62 3.96
C ALA A 327 -8.74 -1.84 2.71
N GLY A 328 -7.81 -1.09 2.08
CA GLY A 328 -8.15 -0.24 0.93
C GLY A 328 -8.45 1.21 1.34
N ASN A 329 -8.38 2.11 0.35
CA ASN A 329 -8.41 3.56 0.58
C ASN A 329 -9.51 4.28 -0.21
N GLU A 330 -10.54 3.59 -0.60
CA GLU A 330 -11.65 4.08 -1.41
C GLU A 330 -12.83 4.55 -0.57
N HIS A 331 -12.75 4.40 0.76
CA HIS A 331 -13.85 4.63 1.70
C HIS A 331 -15.10 3.83 1.31
N ALA A 332 -14.88 2.62 0.86
CA ALA A 332 -15.94 1.68 0.49
C ALA A 332 -16.35 0.83 1.69
N ARG A 333 -17.63 0.48 1.75
CA ARG A 333 -18.13 -0.45 2.75
C ARG A 333 -17.96 -1.88 2.26
N VAL A 334 -17.22 -2.69 3.01
CA VAL A 334 -16.91 -4.09 2.69
C VAL A 334 -17.67 -5.03 3.61
N GLY A 335 -18.43 -5.93 3.01
CA GLY A 335 -19.21 -6.96 3.73
C GLY A 335 -18.33 -8.05 4.31
N ALA A 336 -18.83 -8.81 5.26
CA ALA A 336 -18.09 -9.86 5.97
C ALA A 336 -17.44 -10.92 5.06
N GLY A 337 -17.94 -11.10 3.85
CA GLY A 337 -17.37 -12.00 2.83
C GLY A 337 -16.35 -11.34 1.90
N GLY A 338 -16.02 -10.07 2.11
CA GLY A 338 -15.11 -9.31 1.26
C GLY A 338 -15.77 -8.56 0.10
N GLN A 339 -17.09 -8.69 -0.07
CA GLN A 339 -17.80 -8.00 -1.14
C GLN A 339 -18.01 -6.52 -0.82
N VAL A 340 -17.71 -5.65 -1.77
CA VAL A 340 -17.95 -4.21 -1.68
C VAL A 340 -19.45 -3.92 -1.77
N LEU A 341 -19.98 -3.24 -0.77
CA LEU A 341 -21.41 -2.99 -0.57
C LEU A 341 -21.82 -1.53 -0.80
N SER A 342 -20.87 -0.65 -1.04
CA SER A 342 -21.14 0.75 -1.38
C SER A 342 -20.19 1.21 -2.48
N HIS A 343 -20.59 2.26 -3.19
CA HIS A 343 -19.67 2.93 -4.11
C HIS A 343 -18.48 3.50 -3.31
N GLY A 344 -17.29 3.33 -3.84
CA GLY A 344 -16.11 4.02 -3.35
C GLY A 344 -16.24 5.53 -3.61
N THR A 345 -15.68 6.35 -2.73
CA THR A 345 -15.89 7.80 -2.78
C THR A 345 -14.64 8.59 -3.11
N LEU A 346 -13.48 7.94 -3.14
CA LEU A 346 -12.21 8.62 -3.37
C LEU A 346 -11.72 8.48 -4.80
N THR A 347 -12.49 9.02 -5.74
CA THR A 347 -11.99 9.21 -7.11
C THR A 347 -11.49 10.65 -7.27
N THR A 348 -10.44 10.82 -8.06
CA THR A 348 -9.99 12.16 -8.46
C THR A 348 -11.13 12.90 -9.15
N PRO A 349 -11.46 14.14 -8.79
CA PRO A 349 -12.50 14.91 -9.45
C PRO A 349 -12.32 14.88 -10.97
N GLY A 350 -13.35 14.45 -11.70
CA GLY A 350 -13.34 14.34 -13.15
C GLY A 350 -12.81 13.01 -13.71
N ALA A 351 -12.29 12.09 -12.87
CA ALA A 351 -12.07 10.72 -13.28
C ALA A 351 -13.42 9.96 -13.34
N PRO A 352 -13.54 8.94 -14.20
CA PRO A 352 -14.66 8.01 -14.09
C PRO A 352 -14.69 7.44 -12.67
N LEU A 353 -15.90 7.28 -12.10
CA LEU A 353 -16.03 6.54 -10.85
C LEU A 353 -15.46 5.14 -11.10
N ASP A 354 -14.42 4.80 -10.38
CA ASP A 354 -13.99 3.42 -10.27
C ASP A 354 -15.04 2.76 -9.38
N ASP A 355 -16.01 2.11 -10.01
CA ASP A 355 -17.16 1.57 -9.31
C ASP A 355 -16.89 0.13 -8.94
N GLU A 356 -16.37 -0.05 -7.75
CA GLU A 356 -16.04 -1.35 -7.17
C GLU A 356 -17.27 -2.04 -6.53
N LEU A 357 -18.46 -1.45 -6.65
CA LEU A 357 -19.67 -2.01 -6.06
C LEU A 357 -19.94 -3.43 -6.58
N GLY A 358 -20.03 -4.38 -5.66
CA GLY A 358 -20.24 -5.79 -5.96
C GLY A 358 -18.96 -6.60 -6.19
N HIS A 359 -17.82 -5.96 -6.38
CA HIS A 359 -16.52 -6.61 -6.50
C HIS A 359 -16.06 -7.19 -5.15
N PHE A 360 -15.08 -8.09 -5.17
CA PHE A 360 -14.43 -8.59 -3.96
C PHE A 360 -13.09 -7.89 -3.74
N GLU A 361 -12.93 -7.34 -2.56
CA GLU A 361 -11.64 -6.81 -2.11
C GLU A 361 -10.60 -7.93 -1.96
N VAL A 362 -9.40 -7.72 -2.48
CA VAL A 362 -8.27 -8.64 -2.37
C VAL A 362 -6.99 -7.89 -1.99
N PRO A 363 -6.13 -8.48 -1.13
CA PRO A 363 -6.36 -9.69 -0.37
C PRO A 363 -7.09 -9.44 0.96
N GLY A 364 -7.28 -8.19 1.42
CA GLY A 364 -7.88 -7.82 2.71
C GLY A 364 -9.25 -8.45 2.93
N GLY A 365 -10.10 -8.38 1.91
CA GLY A 365 -11.47 -8.92 1.94
C GLY A 365 -11.55 -10.44 2.08
N ILE A 366 -10.47 -11.19 1.79
CA ILE A 366 -10.51 -12.67 1.83
C ILE A 366 -10.63 -13.16 3.27
N PRO A 367 -11.65 -13.99 3.60
CA PRO A 367 -11.79 -14.56 4.93
C PRO A 367 -10.54 -15.34 5.36
N GLY A 368 -9.97 -14.90 6.47
CA GLY A 368 -8.75 -15.50 7.01
C GLY A 368 -7.50 -14.64 6.88
N VAL A 369 -7.56 -13.57 6.16
CA VAL A 369 -6.64 -12.44 6.25
C VAL A 369 -7.08 -11.55 7.41
N VAL A 370 -6.19 -10.91 8.10
CA VAL A 370 -6.49 -9.84 9.06
C VAL A 370 -6.60 -8.54 8.27
N ASP A 371 -7.81 -8.05 8.15
CA ASP A 371 -8.13 -6.84 7.42
C ASP A 371 -8.05 -5.61 8.34
N VAL A 372 -7.24 -4.61 7.95
CA VAL A 372 -6.82 -3.53 8.87
C VAL A 372 -7.27 -2.17 8.35
N ALA A 373 -8.25 -1.58 9.02
CA ALA A 373 -8.70 -0.21 8.76
C ALA A 373 -7.72 0.83 9.32
N ALA A 374 -7.73 2.02 8.75
CA ALA A 374 -6.83 3.10 9.15
C ALA A 374 -7.51 4.12 10.08
N THR A 375 -6.80 4.50 11.15
CA THR A 375 -7.19 5.62 12.02
C THR A 375 -6.21 6.79 11.91
N GLY A 376 -6.74 8.00 12.09
CA GLY A 376 -5.95 9.23 12.10
C GLY A 376 -5.63 9.72 13.52
N ASN A 377 -4.86 10.79 13.59
CA ASN A 377 -4.56 11.49 14.82
C ASN A 377 -4.97 12.97 14.68
N LEU A 378 -6.22 13.28 14.92
CA LEU A 378 -6.70 14.65 14.90
C LEU A 378 -6.11 15.43 16.06
N VAL A 379 -5.34 16.47 15.76
CA VAL A 379 -4.67 17.30 16.76
C VAL A 379 -5.30 18.70 16.92
N SER A 380 -6.24 19.06 16.05
CA SER A 380 -6.92 20.36 16.12
C SER A 380 -8.23 20.26 16.89
N SER A 381 -8.51 21.28 17.71
CA SER A 381 -9.80 21.43 18.39
C SER A 381 -10.84 22.07 17.47
N PRO A 382 -12.08 21.58 17.41
CA PRO A 382 -13.14 22.19 16.61
C PRO A 382 -13.72 23.46 17.23
N SER A 383 -13.43 23.75 18.49
CA SER A 383 -14.09 24.82 19.26
C SER A 383 -13.52 26.22 19.04
N ALA A 384 -12.37 26.35 18.39
CA ALA A 384 -11.77 27.62 18.11
C ALA A 384 -12.14 28.09 16.70
N THR A 385 -12.93 29.11 16.57
CA THR A 385 -13.13 29.85 15.31
C THR A 385 -11.89 30.69 15.02
N CYS A 386 -11.44 30.66 13.77
CA CYS A 386 -10.39 31.58 13.35
C CYS A 386 -10.85 33.03 13.46
N PRO A 387 -9.99 33.98 13.86
CA PRO A 387 -10.33 35.40 13.85
C PRO A 387 -10.84 35.83 12.46
N PRO A 388 -11.77 36.79 12.41
CA PRO A 388 -12.23 37.37 11.14
C PRO A 388 -11.05 37.84 10.30
N GLY A 389 -11.02 37.44 9.02
CA GLY A 389 -9.93 37.80 8.10
C GLY A 389 -8.81 36.76 8.01
N THR A 390 -8.89 35.65 8.73
CA THR A 390 -7.99 34.53 8.55
C THR A 390 -8.39 33.82 7.26
N THR A 391 -7.70 34.09 6.20
CA THR A 391 -7.94 33.49 4.87
C THR A 391 -7.07 32.29 4.72
N GLY A 392 -7.35 31.20 5.41
CA GLY A 392 -6.76 29.92 5.13
C GLY A 392 -5.31 29.93 4.60
N THR A 393 -4.41 30.70 5.19
CA THR A 393 -3.00 30.73 4.78
C THR A 393 -2.23 29.62 5.49
N PRO A 394 -1.08 29.15 4.97
CA PRO A 394 -0.24 28.14 5.63
C PRO A 394 0.12 28.45 7.09
N LYS A 395 -0.01 29.72 7.51
CA LYS A 395 0.17 30.13 8.91
C LYS A 395 -0.96 29.63 9.81
N ASP A 396 -2.14 29.42 9.25
CA ASP A 396 -3.32 29.00 10.00
C ASP A 396 -3.37 27.49 10.21
N VAL A 397 -2.57 26.76 9.48
CA VAL A 397 -2.44 25.30 9.58
C VAL A 397 -2.00 24.84 10.97
N ASN A 398 -1.17 25.64 11.62
CA ASN A 398 -0.71 25.41 12.99
C ASN A 398 -1.58 26.14 14.03
N ALA A 399 -2.58 26.89 13.59
CA ALA A 399 -3.51 27.53 14.48
C ALA A 399 -4.46 26.49 15.05
N THR A 400 -4.83 26.68 16.30
CA THR A 400 -5.87 25.88 16.96
C THR A 400 -7.27 26.24 16.45
N CYS A 401 -7.36 27.14 15.48
CA CYS A 401 -8.61 27.61 14.93
C CYS A 401 -8.96 26.93 13.60
N LYS A 402 -10.23 26.87 13.31
CA LYS A 402 -10.81 26.31 12.10
C LYS A 402 -11.16 27.46 11.15
N PRO A 403 -10.60 27.53 9.92
CA PRO A 403 -11.00 28.54 8.93
C PRO A 403 -12.49 28.47 8.62
N ALA A 404 -13.08 29.67 8.33
CA ALA A 404 -14.47 29.79 7.91
C ALA A 404 -14.67 29.06 6.58
N GLY A 405 -15.01 27.97 6.37
CA GLY A 405 -15.08 27.09 5.18
C GLY A 405 -14.75 25.65 5.52
N ASP A 406 -14.05 25.43 6.64
CA ASP A 406 -13.84 24.10 7.17
C ASP A 406 -14.93 23.71 8.19
N ALA A 407 -16.13 24.17 7.97
CA ALA A 407 -17.27 23.84 8.81
C ALA A 407 -17.63 22.35 8.79
N HIS A 408 -16.78 21.51 8.19
CA HIS A 408 -17.13 20.18 7.73
C HIS A 408 -16.66 19.04 8.57
N GLN A 409 -16.20 19.30 9.77
CA GLN A 409 -16.09 18.21 10.72
C GLN A 409 -17.32 18.25 11.64
N PRO A 410 -18.48 17.84 11.12
CA PRO A 410 -19.76 18.03 11.80
C PRO A 410 -19.83 17.28 13.12
N PHE A 411 -18.99 16.29 13.30
CA PHE A 411 -19.05 15.38 14.44
C PHE A 411 -17.91 15.56 15.46
N GLY A 412 -17.18 16.63 15.37
CA GLY A 412 -16.15 16.94 16.36
C GLY A 412 -14.73 16.61 15.92
N ALA A 413 -14.10 17.57 15.27
CA ALA A 413 -12.67 17.56 15.10
C ALA A 413 -11.97 17.48 16.46
N GLY A 414 -10.78 16.90 16.50
CA GLY A 414 -9.98 16.78 17.72
C GLY A 414 -10.12 15.46 18.46
N GLN A 415 -11.00 14.57 18.05
CA GLN A 415 -10.99 13.21 18.57
C GLN A 415 -9.90 12.38 17.89
N LYS A 416 -9.11 11.75 18.71
CA LYS A 416 -8.01 10.90 18.24
C LYS A 416 -8.55 9.52 17.87
N SER A 417 -7.84 8.85 16.95
CA SER A 417 -8.17 7.49 16.50
C SER A 417 -9.51 7.36 15.77
N GLN A 418 -9.97 8.43 15.12
CA GLN A 418 -11.10 8.36 14.21
C GLN A 418 -10.73 7.57 12.96
N LEU A 419 -11.70 6.84 12.40
CA LEU A 419 -11.54 6.26 11.06
C LEU A 419 -11.10 7.36 10.09
N THR A 420 -10.12 7.07 9.25
CA THR A 420 -9.67 8.06 8.26
C THR A 420 -10.69 8.20 7.14
N TYR A 421 -10.72 9.39 6.52
CA TYR A 421 -11.65 9.72 5.44
C TYR A 421 -11.54 8.81 4.22
N TYR A 422 -10.41 8.12 4.07
CA TYR A 422 -10.14 7.24 2.93
C TYR A 422 -10.34 5.75 3.26
N SER A 423 -10.23 5.35 4.52
CA SER A 423 -10.22 3.93 4.87
C SER A 423 -11.52 3.24 4.47
N ASN A 424 -11.40 2.09 3.84
CA ASN A 424 -12.49 1.15 3.76
C ASN A 424 -12.97 0.78 5.16
N PHE A 425 -14.23 0.41 5.26
CA PHE A 425 -14.92 0.08 6.50
C PHE A 425 -15.97 -1.00 6.26
N GLY A 426 -16.58 -1.49 7.31
CA GLY A 426 -17.66 -2.46 7.18
C GLY A 426 -17.46 -3.71 8.02
N PRO A 427 -18.40 -4.68 7.93
CA PRO A 427 -18.34 -5.91 8.70
C PRO A 427 -17.10 -6.79 8.45
N ARG A 428 -16.33 -6.50 7.37
CA ARG A 428 -15.11 -7.24 7.04
C ARG A 428 -13.92 -6.84 7.90
N ILE A 429 -13.88 -5.63 8.40
CA ILE A 429 -12.75 -5.13 9.20
C ILE A 429 -12.54 -5.99 10.44
N ASP A 430 -11.33 -6.52 10.62
CA ASP A 430 -10.97 -7.27 11.82
C ASP A 430 -10.51 -6.37 12.95
N VAL A 431 -9.64 -5.39 12.63
CA VAL A 431 -9.09 -4.41 13.58
C VAL A 431 -8.81 -3.10 12.86
N ALA A 432 -8.61 -2.02 13.62
CA ALA A 432 -8.09 -0.77 13.10
C ALA A 432 -6.71 -0.47 13.71
N ALA A 433 -5.91 0.30 12.98
CA ALA A 433 -4.60 0.74 13.45
C ALA A 433 -4.25 2.14 12.90
N PRO A 434 -3.25 2.83 13.45
CA PRO A 434 -2.83 4.11 12.92
C PRO A 434 -2.39 4.03 11.46
N GLY A 435 -3.10 4.71 10.57
CA GLY A 435 -2.74 4.86 9.16
C GLY A 435 -2.43 6.29 8.79
N GLY A 436 -2.69 7.22 9.73
CA GLY A 436 -2.52 8.64 9.53
C GLY A 436 -3.60 9.25 8.66
N ALA A 437 -3.86 10.51 8.89
CA ALA A 437 -4.75 11.31 8.07
C ALA A 437 -4.23 12.74 8.02
N ARG A 438 -4.75 13.53 7.10
CA ARG A 438 -4.54 14.97 7.12
C ARG A 438 -5.16 15.57 8.36
N LYS A 439 -4.68 16.73 8.74
CA LYS A 439 -5.03 17.42 9.99
C LYS A 439 -6.52 17.48 10.29
N PHE A 440 -7.36 17.61 9.28
CA PHE A 440 -8.82 17.68 9.45
C PHE A 440 -9.54 16.40 9.06
N ASN A 441 -8.81 15.35 8.72
CA ASN A 441 -9.38 14.08 8.27
C ASN A 441 -10.37 14.25 7.11
N LEU A 442 -10.01 15.08 6.14
CA LEU A 442 -10.82 15.40 4.96
C LEU A 442 -10.02 15.18 3.67
N PRO A 443 -10.66 14.75 2.58
CA PRO A 443 -10.02 14.65 1.27
C PRO A 443 -9.54 16.02 0.77
N LEU A 444 -8.50 16.03 -0.08
CA LEU A 444 -7.96 17.28 -0.65
C LEU A 444 -8.98 18.09 -1.44
N TRP A 445 -9.81 17.41 -2.20
CA TRP A 445 -10.80 18.04 -3.07
C TRP A 445 -11.95 18.68 -2.29
N ASP A 446 -12.25 18.20 -1.08
CA ASP A 446 -13.30 18.75 -0.22
C ASP A 446 -12.93 20.14 0.35
N ARG A 447 -11.75 20.61 0.06
CA ARG A 447 -11.23 21.92 0.45
C ARG A 447 -11.44 23.01 -0.61
N GLY A 448 -12.47 22.89 -1.43
CA GLY A 448 -12.80 23.88 -2.46
C GLY A 448 -12.10 23.68 -3.80
N GLY A 449 -11.54 22.52 -4.07
CA GLY A 449 -11.04 22.14 -5.40
C GLY A 449 -9.84 22.96 -5.90
N THR A 450 -9.21 23.75 -5.05
CA THR A 450 -8.04 24.55 -5.45
C THR A 450 -6.78 23.78 -5.13
N PRO A 451 -6.00 23.33 -6.13
CA PRO A 451 -4.66 22.82 -5.89
C PRO A 451 -3.85 23.85 -5.12
N GLY A 452 -3.36 23.50 -3.94
CA GLY A 452 -2.64 24.43 -3.08
C GLY A 452 -3.51 25.20 -2.10
N PHE A 453 -4.75 24.80 -1.87
CA PHE A 453 -5.50 25.28 -0.73
C PHE A 453 -4.66 25.08 0.54
N PRO A 454 -4.70 26.03 1.50
CA PRO A 454 -3.56 26.36 2.37
C PRO A 454 -3.18 25.30 3.38
N TYR A 455 -3.78 24.14 3.34
CA TYR A 455 -3.46 23.05 4.25
C TYR A 455 -2.36 22.18 3.68
N THR A 456 -1.13 22.59 3.87
CA THR A 456 0.02 21.69 3.92
C THR A 456 0.02 21.03 5.30
N ASP A 457 -1.03 20.34 5.62
CA ASP A 457 -1.27 19.73 6.92
C ASP A 457 -0.77 18.27 6.97
N ALA A 458 -0.03 17.87 5.95
CA ALA A 458 0.56 16.57 5.85
C ALA A 458 1.37 16.19 7.11
N ASP A 459 1.99 17.17 7.73
CA ASP A 459 3.07 16.94 8.69
C ASP A 459 2.62 16.62 10.13
N GLN A 460 1.32 16.66 10.44
CA GLN A 460 0.89 16.57 11.84
C GLN A 460 0.01 15.37 12.18
N ALA A 461 -0.52 14.71 11.18
CA ALA A 461 -1.44 13.61 11.39
C ALA A 461 -1.08 12.36 10.54
N THR A 462 -0.10 12.48 9.67
CA THR A 462 0.49 11.36 8.92
C THR A 462 1.49 10.61 9.78
N VAL A 463 1.75 9.37 9.44
CA VAL A 463 2.72 8.52 10.15
C VAL A 463 4.10 8.69 9.54
N TRP A 464 5.12 8.74 10.38
CA TRP A 464 6.49 9.05 9.98
C TRP A 464 7.45 7.90 10.31
N GLU A 465 8.15 7.40 9.31
CA GLU A 465 9.04 6.24 9.40
C GLU A 465 10.21 6.31 8.39
N ASP A 466 11.05 5.30 8.44
CA ASP A 466 12.17 5.09 7.54
C ASP A 466 11.74 5.06 6.08
N PHE A 467 12.54 5.62 5.20
CA PHE A 467 12.27 5.63 3.78
C PHE A 467 13.52 5.29 2.97
N SER A 468 13.35 4.67 1.81
CA SER A 468 14.49 4.28 0.99
C SER A 468 15.21 5.48 0.39
N THR A 469 16.52 5.57 0.61
CA THR A 469 17.39 6.56 0.00
C THR A 469 17.52 6.38 -1.52
N THR A 470 17.21 5.19 -2.02
CA THR A 470 17.24 4.87 -3.45
C THR A 470 15.91 5.11 -4.15
N SER A 471 14.87 5.50 -3.41
CA SER A 471 13.54 5.78 -3.96
C SER A 471 13.57 6.84 -5.04
N ASN A 472 12.79 6.63 -6.10
CA ASN A 472 12.54 7.65 -7.12
C ASN A 472 11.84 8.90 -6.56
N TRP A 473 11.19 8.76 -5.42
CA TRP A 473 10.49 9.82 -4.72
C TRP A 473 11.38 10.54 -3.71
N ALA A 474 12.59 10.02 -3.45
CA ALA A 474 13.50 10.58 -2.45
C ALA A 474 13.86 12.06 -2.68
N THR A 475 13.81 12.53 -3.93
CA THR A 475 13.98 13.95 -4.28
C THR A 475 12.71 14.79 -4.14
N GLN A 476 11.55 14.15 -4.05
CA GLN A 476 10.23 14.78 -3.95
C GLN A 476 9.68 14.71 -2.53
N ILE A 477 10.05 13.65 -1.83
CA ILE A 477 9.84 13.52 -0.40
C ILE A 477 11.09 14.11 0.24
N ASP A 478 10.91 15.08 1.09
CA ASP A 478 12.01 15.68 1.82
C ASP A 478 12.65 14.63 2.76
N CYS A 479 13.47 13.78 2.17
CA CYS A 479 14.33 12.90 2.88
C CYS A 479 15.27 13.74 3.74
N PHE A 480 15.07 14.09 4.92
CA PHE A 480 15.98 14.84 5.81
C PHE A 480 15.33 15.99 6.57
N PHE A 481 14.00 15.94 6.71
CA PHE A 481 13.26 17.01 7.36
C PHE A 481 13.64 17.28 8.79
N LEU A 482 14.24 16.32 9.42
CA LEU A 482 14.29 16.38 10.86
C LEU A 482 15.72 16.51 11.35
N ALA A 483 15.82 17.50 12.16
CA ALA A 483 16.89 17.85 13.05
C ALA A 483 18.30 17.40 12.63
N PRO A 484 19.22 18.33 12.60
CA PRO A 484 20.62 17.99 12.34
C PRO A 484 21.11 16.94 13.34
N ALA A 485 22.04 16.11 12.90
CA ALA A 485 22.82 15.23 13.77
C ALA A 485 22.98 15.82 15.18
N PRO A 486 22.92 15.03 16.24
CA PRO A 486 23.16 13.58 16.22
C PRO A 486 21.90 12.71 16.18
N THR A 487 20.71 13.28 16.05
CA THR A 487 19.44 12.55 16.23
C THR A 487 19.11 11.66 15.04
N PHE A 488 19.43 12.13 13.82
CA PHE A 488 19.20 11.37 12.59
C PHE A 488 20.46 11.33 11.73
N PRO A 489 20.85 10.17 11.20
CA PRO A 489 21.98 10.05 10.30
C PRO A 489 21.80 10.90 9.04
N ALA A 490 22.83 11.64 8.66
CA ALA A 490 22.76 12.64 7.58
C ALA A 490 22.50 12.07 6.17
N ASN A 491 22.63 10.76 5.99
CA ASN A 491 22.48 10.05 4.72
C ASN A 491 21.36 9.02 4.74
N GLN A 492 20.45 9.10 5.70
CA GLN A 492 19.26 8.28 5.78
C GLN A 492 18.03 9.10 5.38
N CYS A 493 16.99 8.41 4.93
CA CYS A 493 15.76 9.02 4.46
C CYS A 493 14.58 8.59 5.34
N TYR A 494 13.70 9.53 5.61
CA TYR A 494 12.48 9.31 6.38
C TYR A 494 11.33 10.03 5.69
N ALA A 495 10.12 9.50 5.79
CA ALA A 495 8.95 10.07 5.15
C ALA A 495 7.71 10.01 6.03
N THR A 496 6.82 10.99 5.83
CA THR A 496 5.45 10.95 6.36
C THR A 496 4.51 10.55 5.24
N ILE A 497 3.75 9.50 5.45
CA ILE A 497 2.74 9.03 4.51
C ILE A 497 1.47 8.61 5.25
N GLN A 498 0.38 8.45 4.51
CA GLN A 498 -0.92 8.02 5.05
C GLN A 498 -1.50 6.92 4.17
N GLY A 499 -2.31 6.06 4.76
CA GLY A 499 -3.00 4.97 4.05
C GLY A 499 -3.31 3.82 4.97
N THR A 500 -4.21 2.94 4.56
CA THR A 500 -4.40 1.63 5.21
C THR A 500 -3.13 0.78 5.09
N SER A 501 -2.28 1.07 4.09
CA SER A 501 -0.92 0.55 4.00
C SER A 501 -0.08 0.80 5.26
N MET A 502 -0.29 1.93 5.93
CA MET A 502 0.43 2.30 7.16
C MET A 502 -0.20 1.66 8.38
N ALA A 503 -1.49 1.33 8.32
CA ALA A 503 -2.20 0.65 9.39
C ALA A 503 -1.83 -0.85 9.46
N ALA A 504 -1.76 -1.53 8.33
CA ALA A 504 -1.46 -2.97 8.27
C ALA A 504 -0.17 -3.38 9.01
N PRO A 505 0.97 -2.67 8.87
CA PRO A 505 2.20 -3.05 9.57
C PRO A 505 2.11 -2.93 11.10
N HIS A 506 1.27 -2.05 11.63
CA HIS A 506 1.00 -2.01 13.07
C HIS A 506 0.38 -3.33 13.56
N ALA A 507 -0.60 -3.87 12.81
CA ALA A 507 -1.22 -5.15 13.13
C ALA A 507 -0.23 -6.31 12.94
N ALA A 508 0.57 -6.29 11.86
CA ALA A 508 1.60 -7.30 11.63
C ALA A 508 2.66 -7.32 12.75
N ALA A 509 3.10 -6.15 13.20
CA ALA A 509 4.05 -6.04 14.31
C ALA A 509 3.44 -6.47 15.65
N ALA A 510 2.16 -6.14 15.90
CA ALA A 510 1.45 -6.61 17.09
C ALA A 510 1.35 -8.15 17.12
N LEU A 511 1.00 -8.78 15.99
CA LEU A 511 1.01 -10.24 15.86
C LEU A 511 2.39 -10.84 16.11
N ALA A 512 3.44 -10.17 15.65
CA ALA A 512 4.82 -10.62 15.88
C ALA A 512 5.24 -10.47 17.35
N LEU A 513 4.77 -9.43 18.06
CA LEU A 513 4.96 -9.30 19.51
C LEU A 513 4.19 -10.39 20.26
N GLU A 514 2.93 -10.69 19.88
CA GLU A 514 2.16 -11.80 20.45
C GLU A 514 2.87 -13.14 20.25
N ALA A 515 3.37 -13.41 19.03
CA ALA A 515 4.13 -14.63 18.76
C ALA A 515 5.45 -14.69 19.56
N SER A 516 6.02 -13.53 19.88
CA SER A 516 7.25 -13.42 20.68
C SER A 516 7.01 -13.61 22.17
N ALA A 517 5.91 -13.06 22.68
CA ALA A 517 5.50 -13.20 24.08
C ALA A 517 4.97 -14.61 24.38
N HIS A 518 4.34 -15.25 23.40
CA HIS A 518 3.70 -16.55 23.50
C HIS A 518 4.24 -17.57 22.47
N PRO A 519 5.48 -18.08 22.63
CA PRO A 519 6.11 -18.97 21.65
C PRO A 519 5.31 -20.23 21.33
N SER A 520 4.48 -20.71 22.25
CA SER A 520 3.59 -21.87 22.06
C SER A 520 2.46 -21.61 21.05
N LEU A 521 2.14 -20.35 20.78
CA LEU A 521 1.12 -19.96 19.78
C LEU A 521 1.70 -19.74 18.40
N ARG A 522 3.03 -19.70 18.27
CA ARG A 522 3.66 -19.66 16.95
C ARG A 522 3.15 -20.82 16.10
N LYS A 523 2.88 -20.55 14.83
CA LYS A 523 2.29 -21.52 13.90
C LYS A 523 0.84 -21.90 14.19
N ASN A 524 0.17 -21.15 15.06
CA ASN A 524 -1.27 -21.23 15.23
C ASN A 524 -1.89 -19.88 14.82
N ALA A 525 -2.12 -19.71 13.53
CA ALA A 525 -2.63 -18.48 12.96
C ALA A 525 -3.95 -18.04 13.62
N GLY A 526 -4.86 -18.97 13.89
CA GLY A 526 -6.14 -18.66 14.53
C GLY A 526 -5.98 -18.13 15.97
N ALA A 527 -5.07 -18.71 16.75
CA ALA A 527 -4.83 -18.27 18.11
C ALA A 527 -4.16 -16.90 18.18
N LEU A 528 -3.21 -16.62 17.28
CA LEU A 528 -2.57 -15.30 17.20
C LEU A 528 -3.58 -14.21 16.81
N VAL A 529 -4.45 -14.47 15.83
CA VAL A 529 -5.50 -13.52 15.44
C VAL A 529 -6.50 -13.30 16.59
N ALA A 530 -6.90 -14.36 17.28
CA ALA A 530 -7.79 -14.24 18.43
C ALA A 530 -7.19 -13.38 19.54
N ARG A 531 -5.88 -13.48 19.79
CA ARG A 531 -5.19 -12.62 20.77
C ARG A 531 -5.13 -11.17 20.30
N LEU A 532 -4.77 -10.93 19.05
CA LEU A 532 -4.79 -9.57 18.48
C LEU A 532 -6.17 -8.92 18.69
N SER A 533 -7.24 -9.63 18.34
CA SER A 533 -8.60 -9.12 18.46
C SER A 533 -9.03 -8.92 19.92
N SER A 534 -8.70 -9.86 20.82
CA SER A 534 -9.05 -9.75 22.24
C SER A 534 -8.24 -8.69 22.98
N GLY A 535 -7.03 -8.39 22.52
CA GLY A 535 -6.17 -7.34 23.05
C GLY A 535 -6.49 -5.94 22.51
N ALA A 536 -7.32 -5.84 21.46
CA ALA A 536 -7.69 -4.57 20.86
C ALA A 536 -8.45 -3.68 21.86
N THR A 537 -8.21 -2.38 21.78
CA THR A 537 -8.79 -1.40 22.71
C THR A 537 -9.85 -0.54 22.00
N SER A 538 -10.85 -0.08 22.77
CA SER A 538 -11.83 0.85 22.22
C SER A 538 -11.18 2.21 21.93
N PRO A 539 -11.24 2.69 20.68
CA PRO A 539 -10.76 4.04 20.35
C PRO A 539 -11.75 5.15 20.74
N GLY A 540 -12.92 4.81 21.26
CA GLY A 540 -14.05 5.69 21.45
C GLY A 540 -15.03 5.65 20.27
N HIS A 541 -16.02 6.53 20.28
CA HIS A 541 -16.98 6.63 19.18
C HIS A 541 -16.33 7.17 17.91
N ASN A 542 -16.59 6.50 16.80
CA ASN A 542 -16.23 7.02 15.49
C ASN A 542 -17.16 8.17 15.08
N LEU A 543 -16.57 9.25 14.65
CA LEU A 543 -17.29 10.44 14.18
C LEU A 543 -17.08 10.71 12.68
N THR A 544 -16.28 9.88 12.02
CA THR A 544 -16.09 10.00 10.57
C THR A 544 -17.36 9.57 9.87
N PRO A 545 -17.95 10.43 9.03
CA PRO A 545 -19.19 10.14 8.35
C PRO A 545 -18.98 9.10 7.24
N VAL A 546 -20.06 8.42 6.86
CA VAL A 546 -20.11 7.73 5.57
C VAL A 546 -20.14 8.80 4.48
N LEU A 547 -19.11 8.86 3.67
CA LEU A 547 -19.10 9.73 2.49
C LEU A 547 -19.99 9.08 1.42
N SER A 548 -20.81 9.87 0.74
CA SER A 548 -21.70 9.38 -0.32
C SER A 548 -21.36 10.05 -1.64
N SER A 549 -21.09 9.25 -2.66
CA SER A 549 -20.91 9.74 -4.03
C SER A 549 -22.21 10.21 -4.70
N THR A 550 -23.36 9.80 -4.14
CA THR A 550 -24.68 10.08 -4.72
C THR A 550 -25.41 11.24 -4.06
N ASP A 551 -24.89 11.75 -2.96
CA ASP A 551 -25.53 12.84 -2.27
C ASP A 551 -25.14 14.16 -2.96
N THR A 552 -26.12 14.78 -3.63
CA THR A 552 -25.98 16.05 -4.36
C THR A 552 -26.48 17.25 -3.56
N SER A 553 -26.90 17.04 -2.30
CA SER A 553 -27.35 18.17 -1.50
C SER A 553 -26.18 19.14 -1.25
N PRO A 554 -26.42 20.45 -1.16
CA PRO A 554 -25.35 21.40 -0.90
C PRO A 554 -24.73 21.03 0.43
N GLY A 555 -23.49 20.54 0.37
CA GLY A 555 -22.71 20.28 1.56
C GLY A 555 -22.59 21.52 2.40
N ASP A 556 -22.26 21.34 3.63
CA ASP A 556 -21.99 22.42 4.58
C ASP A 556 -20.76 23.27 4.22
N LEU A 557 -20.26 23.15 2.99
CA LEU A 557 -19.25 24.03 2.44
C LEU A 557 -19.91 25.38 2.17
N SER A 558 -19.83 26.28 3.11
CA SER A 558 -20.33 27.62 3.08
C SER A 558 -20.43 28.22 1.66
N GLY A 559 -21.52 27.92 0.93
CA GLY A 559 -21.88 28.54 -0.33
C GLY A 559 -21.07 28.18 -1.56
N ALA A 560 -20.06 27.33 -1.50
CA ALA A 560 -19.37 26.79 -2.65
C ALA A 560 -20.12 25.53 -3.13
N ALA A 561 -20.59 25.54 -4.37
CA ALA A 561 -21.13 24.33 -4.97
C ALA A 561 -20.06 23.23 -4.96
N CYS A 562 -20.42 22.07 -4.44
CA CYS A 562 -19.57 20.89 -4.53
C CYS A 562 -19.26 20.61 -5.99
N PRO A 563 -18.00 20.60 -6.41
CA PRO A 563 -17.66 20.51 -7.83
C PRO A 563 -18.10 19.20 -8.50
N THR A 564 -18.39 18.13 -7.74
CA THR A 564 -18.65 16.80 -8.34
C THR A 564 -19.44 15.84 -7.47
N GLY A 565 -20.33 16.27 -6.59
CA GLY A 565 -21.18 15.35 -5.83
C GLY A 565 -20.52 14.63 -4.66
N PHE A 566 -19.32 15.01 -4.26
CA PHE A 566 -18.55 14.37 -3.19
C PHE A 566 -18.52 15.15 -1.86
N CYS A 567 -19.30 16.18 -1.71
CA CYS A 567 -19.18 17.10 -0.59
C CYS A 567 -20.15 16.81 0.55
N HIS A 568 -20.53 15.56 0.76
CA HIS A 568 -21.46 15.26 1.81
C HIS A 568 -20.83 14.61 3.01
N LEU A 569 -20.74 15.38 4.03
CA LEU A 569 -20.52 14.97 5.40
C LEU A 569 -21.81 14.90 6.21
N GLY A 570 -22.98 14.98 5.55
CA GLY A 570 -24.27 14.99 6.21
C GLY A 570 -24.81 13.60 6.56
N GLY A 571 -24.07 12.54 6.25
CA GLY A 571 -24.43 11.18 6.55
C GLY A 571 -24.29 10.83 8.02
N LYS A 572 -24.77 9.65 8.41
CA LYS A 572 -24.47 9.06 9.70
C LYS A 572 -22.98 8.73 9.78
N ALA A 573 -22.41 8.84 10.98
CA ALA A 573 -21.06 8.32 11.21
C ALA A 573 -21.01 6.83 10.90
N VAL A 574 -19.86 6.36 10.38
CA VAL A 574 -19.60 4.92 10.24
C VAL A 574 -19.71 4.29 11.64
N PRO A 575 -20.49 3.22 11.81
CA PRO A 575 -20.62 2.57 13.11
C PRO A 575 -19.27 2.10 13.66
N ASP A 576 -19.07 2.18 14.97
CA ASP A 576 -17.80 1.79 15.60
C ASP A 576 -17.35 0.38 15.23
N SER A 577 -18.28 -0.57 15.18
CA SER A 577 -18.01 -1.95 14.79
C SER A 577 -17.58 -2.12 13.33
N GLU A 578 -18.00 -1.21 12.46
CA GLU A 578 -17.63 -1.22 11.05
C GLU A 578 -16.37 -0.36 10.78
N ALA A 579 -16.08 0.60 11.66
CA ALA A 579 -14.89 1.43 11.58
C ALA A 579 -13.65 0.73 12.15
N TYR A 580 -13.84 -0.10 13.18
CA TYR A 580 -12.72 -0.59 13.99
C TYR A 580 -12.70 -2.12 14.15
N GLY A 581 -13.69 -2.85 13.67
CA GLY A 581 -13.81 -4.28 13.92
C GLY A 581 -13.78 -4.59 15.42
N ALA A 582 -12.79 -5.38 15.88
CA ALA A 582 -12.58 -5.67 17.29
C ALA A 582 -12.08 -4.46 18.10
N GLY A 583 -11.55 -3.44 17.45
CA GLY A 583 -11.02 -2.23 18.07
C GLY A 583 -9.68 -1.78 17.47
N LEU A 584 -9.06 -0.80 18.13
CA LEU A 584 -7.72 -0.34 17.80
C LEU A 584 -6.68 -1.35 18.28
N VAL A 585 -5.77 -1.74 17.40
CA VAL A 585 -4.62 -2.58 17.74
C VAL A 585 -3.92 -2.05 18.99
N SER A 586 -3.61 -2.94 19.92
CA SER A 586 -2.88 -2.60 21.13
C SER A 586 -1.75 -3.60 21.36
N VAL A 587 -0.60 -3.07 21.71
CA VAL A 587 0.58 -3.84 22.13
C VAL A 587 0.94 -3.61 23.59
N ALA A 588 0.03 -2.99 24.35
CA ALA A 588 0.29 -2.68 25.76
C ALA A 588 0.50 -3.93 26.64
N GLN A 589 -0.13 -5.04 26.25
CA GLN A 589 -0.02 -6.34 26.92
C GLN A 589 -0.04 -7.47 25.88
N PRO A 590 1.05 -7.63 25.10
CA PRO A 590 1.14 -8.67 24.08
C PRO A 590 1.24 -10.07 24.70
#